data_892d7b0d246ecccf1d8c3f2f7eddbe87
#
_entry.id   892d7b0d246ecccf1d8c3f2f7eddbe87
#
_cell.length_a   1.000
_cell.length_b   1.000
_cell.length_c   1.000
_cell.angle_alpha   90.00
_cell.angle_beta   90.00
_cell.angle_gamma   90.00
#
_symmetry.space_group_name_H-M   'P 1'
#
loop_
_entity.id
_entity.type
_entity.pdbx_description
1 polymer ?
#
loop_
_entity_poly.entity_id
_entity_poly.type
_entity_poly.pdbx_seq_one_letter_code
_entity_poly.pdbx_strand_id
1 'polypeptide(L)'
;YFIQAERGGAVKIGVTSQRLESRLNQIQTGHPEPLRLIGWLPGGRGVEGKIHAAFADERLRGEWFSDSPRLSSFIRHCVNPPWEE
;
A
#
# COMPACT_ATOMS: atom_id res chain seq x y z
N TYR A 1 -2.20 4.76 0.26
CA TYR A 1 -0.78 4.38 0.07
C TYR A 1 -0.64 2.87 -0.08
N PHE A 2 0.45 2.48 -0.71
CA PHE A 2 0.81 1.09 -0.91
C PHE A 2 2.22 0.91 -0.36
N ILE A 3 2.38 0.07 0.65
CA ILE A 3 3.65 -0.13 1.34
C ILE A 3 4.00 -1.62 1.30
N GLN A 4 5.28 -1.91 1.09
CA GLN A 4 5.76 -3.28 1.01
C GLN A 4 7.15 -3.36 1.65
N ALA A 5 7.49 -4.51 2.22
CA ALA A 5 8.85 -4.73 2.71
C ALA A 5 9.83 -4.67 1.53
N GLU A 6 11.05 -4.19 1.80
CA GLU A 6 12.07 -4.07 0.73
C GLU A 6 12.39 -5.41 0.09
N ARG A 7 12.27 -6.50 0.83
CA ARG A 7 12.51 -7.85 0.30
C ARG A 7 11.29 -8.42 -0.45
N GLY A 8 10.21 -7.66 -0.57
CA GLY A 8 8.99 -8.13 -1.20
C GLY A 8 8.00 -8.72 -0.20
N GLY A 9 7.00 -9.41 -0.68
CA GLY A 9 5.96 -10.00 0.16
C GLY A 9 4.69 -9.19 0.19
N ALA A 10 3.91 -9.31 1.26
CA ALA A 10 2.61 -8.68 1.36
C ALA A 10 2.67 -7.16 1.21
N VAL A 11 1.59 -6.62 0.65
CA VAL A 11 1.43 -5.17 0.40
C VAL A 11 0.37 -4.63 1.35
N LYS A 12 0.70 -3.55 2.05
CA LYS A 12 -0.27 -2.85 2.88
C LYS A 12 -0.94 -1.77 2.04
N ILE A 13 -2.26 -1.77 2.02
CA ILE A 13 -3.06 -0.76 1.34
C ILE A 13 -3.83 0.00 2.41
N GLY A 14 -3.49 1.26 2.60
CA GLY A 14 -4.09 2.07 3.65
C GLY A 14 -4.37 3.50 3.21
N VAL A 15 -4.90 4.28 4.14
CA VAL A 15 -5.23 5.68 3.93
C VAL A 15 -4.58 6.53 5.02
N THR A 16 -4.19 7.74 4.67
CA THR A 16 -3.64 8.68 5.64
C THR A 16 -4.01 10.11 5.26
N SER A 17 -4.20 10.95 6.28
CA SER A 17 -4.34 12.39 6.11
C SER A 17 -3.01 13.10 6.38
N GLN A 18 -1.99 12.34 6.76
CA GLN A 18 -0.64 12.86 7.00
C GLN A 18 0.20 12.76 5.73
N ARG A 19 1.39 13.35 5.77
CA ARG A 19 2.36 13.14 4.70
C ARG A 19 2.72 11.66 4.65
N LEU A 20 2.89 11.14 3.44
CA LEU A 20 3.18 9.72 3.24
C LEU A 20 4.44 9.28 3.96
N GLU A 21 5.48 10.12 3.94
CA GLU A 21 6.74 9.84 4.63
C GLU A 21 6.52 9.67 6.13
N SER A 22 5.73 10.56 6.73
CA SER A 22 5.43 10.48 8.18
C SER A 22 4.66 9.21 8.51
N ARG A 23 3.70 8.86 7.68
CA ARG A 23 2.91 7.64 7.88
C ARG A 23 3.76 6.39 7.73
N LEU A 24 4.65 6.37 6.74
CA LEU A 24 5.57 5.26 6.54
C LEU A 24 6.45 5.06 7.79
N ASN A 25 6.97 6.15 8.34
CA ASN A 25 7.80 6.08 9.55
C ASN A 25 7.03 5.52 10.75
N GLN A 26 5.76 5.88 10.89
CA GLN A 26 4.93 5.35 11.96
C GLN A 26 4.72 3.85 11.81
N ILE A 27 4.44 3.40 10.61
CA ILE A 27 4.22 1.97 10.33
C ILE A 27 5.53 1.21 10.52
N GLN A 28 6.64 1.78 10.07
CA GLN A 28 7.96 1.17 10.21
C GLN A 28 8.32 0.92 11.66
N THR A 29 7.96 1.83 12.56
CA THR A 29 8.26 1.71 13.99
C THR A 29 7.73 0.40 14.58
N GLY A 30 6.57 -0.05 14.12
CA GLY A 30 5.95 -1.28 14.61
C GLY A 30 6.25 -2.51 13.79
N HIS A 31 7.17 -2.43 12.82
CA HIS A 31 7.42 -3.52 11.88
C HIS A 31 8.88 -3.95 11.92
N PRO A 32 9.15 -5.28 12.00
CA PRO A 32 10.52 -5.78 12.13
C PRO A 32 11.35 -5.71 10.86
N GLU A 33 10.72 -5.57 9.68
CA GLU A 33 11.42 -5.54 8.41
C GLU A 33 11.39 -4.13 7.81
N PRO A 34 12.45 -3.72 7.08
CA PRO A 34 12.43 -2.45 6.37
C PRO A 34 11.28 -2.39 5.38
N LEU A 35 10.52 -1.30 5.43
CA LEU A 35 9.38 -1.06 4.56
C LEU A 35 9.68 0.08 3.59
N ARG A 36 9.01 0.08 2.45
CA ARG A 36 9.10 1.16 1.48
C ARG A 36 7.73 1.48 0.92
N LEU A 37 7.54 2.74 0.56
CA LEU A 37 6.37 3.17 -0.18
C LEU A 37 6.56 2.75 -1.64
N ILE A 38 5.59 2.03 -2.19
CA ILE A 38 5.69 1.57 -3.57
C ILE A 38 4.69 2.25 -4.50
N GLY A 39 3.77 3.04 -3.94
CA GLY A 39 2.84 3.82 -4.75
C GLY A 39 1.84 4.54 -3.88
N TRP A 40 1.11 5.48 -4.50
CA TRP A 40 0.08 6.23 -3.79
C TRP A 40 -0.98 6.72 -4.77
N LEU A 41 -2.18 6.97 -4.23
CA LEU A 41 -3.28 7.56 -4.98
C LEU A 41 -3.92 8.66 -4.13
N PRO A 42 -4.39 9.74 -4.75
CA PRO A 42 -5.17 10.73 -4.04
C PRO A 42 -6.54 10.13 -3.68
N GLY A 43 -7.14 10.61 -2.60
CA GLY A 43 -8.45 10.17 -2.16
C GLY A 43 -8.41 9.79 -0.70
N GLY A 44 -9.55 9.35 -0.20
CA GLY A 44 -9.68 8.97 1.20
C GLY A 44 -10.18 7.55 1.33
N ARG A 45 -10.97 7.34 2.40
CA ARG A 45 -11.49 6.01 2.72
C ARG A 45 -12.38 5.42 1.62
N GLY A 46 -13.05 6.27 0.83
CA GLY A 46 -13.86 5.79 -0.28
C GLY A 46 -13.03 5.09 -1.34
N VAL A 47 -11.87 5.68 -1.69
CA VAL A 47 -10.96 5.09 -2.65
C VAL A 47 -10.31 3.83 -2.06
N GLU A 48 -9.88 3.90 -0.80
CA GLU A 48 -9.33 2.73 -0.12
C GLU A 48 -10.31 1.57 -0.13
N GLY A 49 -11.57 1.83 0.19
CA GLY A 49 -12.61 0.81 0.22
C GLY A 49 -12.83 0.15 -1.13
N LYS A 50 -12.80 0.94 -2.21
CA LYS A 50 -12.93 0.39 -3.55
C LYS A 50 -11.77 -0.51 -3.92
N ILE A 51 -10.56 -0.12 -3.55
CA ILE A 51 -9.38 -0.91 -3.84
C ILE A 51 -9.40 -2.20 -3.00
N HIS A 52 -9.74 -2.11 -1.72
CA HIS A 52 -9.88 -3.29 -0.87
C HIS A 52 -10.91 -4.27 -1.45
N ALA A 53 -12.03 -3.75 -1.95
CA ALA A 53 -13.05 -4.60 -2.54
C ALA A 53 -12.57 -5.26 -3.84
N ALA A 54 -11.85 -4.49 -4.67
CA ALA A 54 -11.34 -5.00 -5.94
C ALA A 54 -10.32 -6.13 -5.74
N PHE A 55 -9.58 -6.09 -4.64
CA PHE A 55 -8.54 -7.08 -4.33
C PHE A 55 -8.91 -7.97 -3.13
N ALA A 56 -10.20 -8.12 -2.86
CA ALA A 56 -10.68 -8.90 -1.71
C ALA A 56 -10.13 -10.32 -1.70
N ASP A 57 -9.98 -10.94 -2.87
CA ASP A 57 -9.48 -12.31 -2.98
C ASP A 57 -8.00 -12.43 -2.61
N GLU A 58 -7.27 -11.34 -2.68
CA GLU A 58 -5.85 -11.29 -2.31
C GLU A 58 -5.62 -10.87 -0.88
N ARG A 59 -6.67 -10.50 -0.15
CA ARG A 59 -6.53 -10.03 1.23
C ARG A 59 -6.04 -11.15 2.13
N LEU A 60 -4.97 -10.85 2.86
CA LEU A 60 -4.39 -11.79 3.81
C LEU A 60 -4.91 -11.52 5.22
N ARG A 61 -4.78 -10.28 5.68
CA ARG A 61 -5.17 -9.90 7.02
C ARG A 61 -5.21 -8.38 7.14
N GLY A 62 -6.32 -7.85 7.67
CA GLY A 62 -6.44 -6.41 7.86
C GLY A 62 -6.25 -5.66 6.55
N GLU A 63 -5.27 -4.77 6.51
CA GLU A 63 -4.93 -4.00 5.32
C GLU A 63 -3.79 -4.62 4.50
N TRP A 64 -3.41 -5.86 4.81
CA TRP A 64 -2.33 -6.55 4.11
C TRP A 64 -2.88 -7.50 3.07
N PHE A 65 -2.31 -7.41 1.87
CA PHE A 65 -2.76 -8.15 0.68
C PHE A 65 -1.60 -8.92 0.08
N SER A 66 -1.91 -10.05 -0.54
CA SER A 66 -0.92 -10.85 -1.24
C SER A 66 -0.35 -10.05 -2.42
N ASP A 67 0.95 -10.16 -2.65
CA ASP A 67 1.62 -9.54 -3.78
C ASP A 67 1.33 -10.37 -5.04
N SER A 68 0.08 -10.37 -5.46
CA SER A 68 -0.35 -11.13 -6.63
C SER A 68 0.07 -10.40 -7.92
N PRO A 69 0.17 -11.13 -9.04
CA PRO A 69 0.41 -10.47 -10.34
C PRO A 69 -0.61 -9.40 -10.66
N ARG A 70 -1.87 -9.58 -10.27
CA ARG A 70 -2.93 -8.62 -10.51
C ARG A 70 -2.72 -7.34 -9.70
N LEU A 71 -2.40 -7.46 -8.42
CA LEU A 71 -2.13 -6.31 -7.57
C LEU A 71 -0.84 -5.61 -8.00
N SER A 72 0.19 -6.36 -8.29
CA SER A 72 1.47 -5.83 -8.74
C SER A 72 1.30 -5.04 -10.05
N SER A 73 0.51 -5.55 -10.97
CA SER A 73 0.21 -4.85 -12.23
C SER A 73 -0.56 -3.57 -11.98
N PHE A 74 -1.55 -3.59 -11.09
CA PHE A 74 -2.31 -2.40 -10.73
C PHE A 74 -1.40 -1.32 -10.16
N ILE A 75 -0.51 -1.69 -9.25
CA ILE A 75 0.41 -0.73 -8.64
C ILE A 75 1.36 -0.14 -9.69
N ARG A 76 1.84 -0.97 -10.61
CA ARG A 76 2.78 -0.52 -11.65
C ARG A 76 2.15 0.43 -12.65
N HIS A 77 0.88 0.22 -12.97
CA HIS A 77 0.25 0.92 -14.10
C HIS A 77 -0.82 1.93 -13.70
N CYS A 78 -1.39 1.84 -12.53
CA CYS A 78 -2.57 2.62 -12.15
C CYS A 78 -2.35 3.55 -10.95
N VAL A 79 -1.24 3.48 -10.26
CA VAL A 79 -0.97 4.35 -9.11
C VAL A 79 0.26 5.21 -9.37
N ASN A 80 0.35 6.31 -8.63
CA ASN A 80 1.49 7.21 -8.75
C ASN A 80 2.74 6.58 -8.10
N PRO A 81 3.90 6.71 -8.74
CA PRO A 81 5.14 6.20 -8.14
C PRO A 81 5.52 7.01 -6.89
N PRO A 82 6.31 6.42 -5.98
CA PRO A 82 6.63 7.08 -4.71
C PRO A 82 7.37 8.42 -4.85
N TRP A 83 8.08 8.62 -5.95
CA TRP A 83 8.85 9.85 -6.16
C TRP A 83 8.02 11.01 -6.71
N GLU A 84 6.73 10.83 -6.98
CA GLU A 84 5.85 11.87 -7.51
C GLU A 84 4.93 12.48 -6.44
N GLU A 85 5.29 12.39 -5.22
CA GLU A 85 4.46 12.88 -4.10
C GLU A 85 4.16 14.40 -4.12
#